data_fd629d6b129579862d4e8f8043e234b8
#
_entry.id   fd629d6b129579862d4e8f8043e234b8
#
_cell.length_a   1.000
_cell.length_b   1.000
_cell.length_c   1.000
_cell.angle_alpha   90.00
_cell.angle_beta   90.00
_cell.angle_gamma   90.00
#
_symmetry.space_group_name_H-M   'P 1'
#
loop_
_entity.id
_entity.type
_entity.pdbx_description
1 polymer ?
#
loop_
_entity_poly.entity_id
_entity_poly.type
_entity_poly.pdbx_seq_one_letter_code
_entity_poly.pdbx_strand_id
1 'polypeptide(L)'
;LNIVASHYASNEGDPVSAAVQILADLYDTMPAEATIARTCTTGYGEGLVKAALEAEDGEVETMAHYRAADHLLPGVTAIIDIGGQDMKYLRVVDQVIDSISVNEACSSGCGSFLQTFAAGMDTDIESFSSMSLLAQHPVDLGSRCTVFMNSSVKQAQKEGASPADIAAGLSYSVVRNALYKVIKLTDPAQLGNKVVVQGGTFLNNAVLRAFEKLTGREVVRPAEAGLMGAYGAALTAHARFHAGEPTTSEGLRERAELDGFAVETHRDDCALCQNHCQRTIATFSDGRVFVSGNRCDRGAEVNNRKMAKLPKSELPNVFEDKYKRLFSYRRLTAKKAFRGDLGLPRALNMYENYPFWFTTLSALGYR
;
A
#
# COMPACT_ATOMS: atom_id res chain seq x y z
N LEU A 1 -2.19 -25.26 9.74
CA LEU A 1 -2.38 -24.10 10.62
C LEU A 1 -3.87 -23.88 10.83
N ASN A 2 -4.32 -23.75 12.07
CA ASN A 2 -5.70 -23.40 12.39
C ASN A 2 -5.75 -21.99 12.93
N ILE A 3 -6.67 -21.17 12.45
CA ILE A 3 -6.97 -19.87 13.04
C ILE A 3 -7.75 -20.12 14.33
N VAL A 4 -7.18 -19.75 15.46
CA VAL A 4 -7.82 -19.93 16.78
C VAL A 4 -8.50 -18.64 17.28
N ALA A 5 -8.04 -17.50 16.80
CA ALA A 5 -8.64 -16.18 17.06
C ALA A 5 -8.41 -15.27 15.87
N SER A 6 -9.35 -14.39 15.60
CA SER A 6 -9.24 -13.34 14.60
C SER A 6 -10.00 -12.11 15.03
N HIS A 7 -9.49 -10.91 14.67
CA HIS A 7 -10.14 -9.65 14.92
C HIS A 7 -10.03 -8.76 13.69
N TYR A 8 -11.13 -8.12 13.32
CA TYR A 8 -11.19 -7.18 12.20
C TYR A 8 -11.95 -5.92 12.64
N ALA A 9 -11.25 -4.81 12.71
CA ALA A 9 -11.82 -3.53 13.12
C ALA A 9 -11.19 -2.35 12.36
N SER A 10 -11.87 -1.21 12.38
CA SER A 10 -11.28 0.07 11.98
C SER A 10 -10.26 0.51 13.03
N ASN A 11 -9.13 1.05 12.58
CA ASN A 11 -8.15 1.67 13.47
C ASN A 11 -8.42 3.17 13.71
N GLU A 12 -9.43 3.74 13.08
CA GLU A 12 -9.86 5.15 13.22
C GLU A 12 -8.72 6.17 13.07
N GLY A 13 -7.64 5.79 12.41
CA GLY A 13 -6.43 6.62 12.23
C GLY A 13 -5.39 6.47 13.34
N ASP A 14 -5.62 5.63 14.35
CA ASP A 14 -4.67 5.29 15.41
C ASP A 14 -4.35 3.78 15.42
N PRO A 15 -3.41 3.33 14.56
CA PRO A 15 -3.08 1.93 14.44
C PRO A 15 -2.39 1.35 15.67
N VAL A 16 -1.71 2.17 16.47
CA VAL A 16 -1.01 1.68 17.67
C VAL A 16 -2.01 1.37 18.77
N SER A 17 -2.91 2.29 19.10
CA SER A 17 -3.93 2.05 20.12
C SER A 17 -4.84 0.88 19.75
N ALA A 18 -5.22 0.77 18.46
CA ALA A 18 -6.00 -0.38 17.99
C ALA A 18 -5.24 -1.70 18.17
N ALA A 19 -3.94 -1.74 17.81
CA ALA A 19 -3.13 -2.95 17.94
C ALA A 19 -2.89 -3.34 19.42
N VAL A 20 -2.66 -2.36 20.30
CA VAL A 20 -2.54 -2.55 21.76
C VAL A 20 -3.83 -3.16 22.32
N GLN A 21 -4.98 -2.62 21.97
CA GLN A 21 -6.27 -3.14 22.45
C GLN A 21 -6.52 -4.57 21.96
N ILE A 22 -6.29 -4.85 20.68
CA ILE A 22 -6.45 -6.20 20.11
C ILE A 22 -5.51 -7.20 20.80
N LEU A 23 -4.27 -6.81 21.06
CA LEU A 23 -3.31 -7.68 21.75
C LEU A 23 -3.71 -7.92 23.21
N ALA A 24 -4.21 -6.88 23.90
CA ALA A 24 -4.73 -7.02 25.27
C ALA A 24 -5.92 -7.99 25.31
N ASP A 25 -6.89 -7.82 24.41
CA ASP A 25 -8.07 -8.71 24.30
C ASP A 25 -7.66 -10.15 23.97
N LEU A 26 -6.62 -10.32 23.15
CA LEU A 26 -6.06 -11.64 22.84
C LEU A 26 -5.48 -12.31 24.10
N TYR A 27 -4.67 -11.60 24.86
CA TYR A 27 -4.12 -12.13 26.12
C TYR A 27 -5.21 -12.48 27.14
N ASP A 28 -6.26 -11.66 27.24
CA ASP A 28 -7.36 -11.86 28.17
C ASP A 28 -8.27 -13.05 27.79
N THR A 29 -8.27 -13.44 26.52
CA THR A 29 -9.10 -14.56 25.99
C THR A 29 -8.30 -15.83 25.74
N MET A 30 -6.98 -15.76 25.72
CA MET A 30 -6.10 -16.90 25.44
C MET A 30 -6.10 -17.90 26.60
N PRO A 31 -6.05 -19.23 26.34
CA PRO A 31 -5.84 -20.22 27.40
C PRO A 31 -4.55 -19.93 28.19
N ALA A 32 -4.57 -20.14 29.50
CA ALA A 32 -3.44 -19.80 30.39
C ALA A 32 -2.13 -20.54 30.02
N GLU A 33 -2.24 -21.72 29.42
CA GLU A 33 -1.11 -22.54 28.97
C GLU A 33 -0.62 -22.20 27.54
N ALA A 34 -1.35 -21.33 26.82
CA ALA A 34 -0.95 -20.91 25.48
C ALA A 34 0.10 -19.78 25.55
N THR A 35 1.05 -19.82 24.66
CA THR A 35 2.08 -18.79 24.52
C THR A 35 2.17 -18.31 23.09
N ILE A 36 2.46 -17.02 22.90
CA ILE A 36 2.73 -16.45 21.57
C ILE A 36 4.20 -16.77 21.26
N ALA A 37 4.42 -17.66 20.30
CA ALA A 37 5.76 -18.13 19.97
C ALA A 37 6.53 -17.16 19.05
N ARG A 38 5.81 -16.46 18.16
CA ARG A 38 6.37 -15.48 17.23
C ARG A 38 5.29 -14.62 16.64
N THR A 39 5.62 -13.35 16.37
CA THR A 39 4.71 -12.36 15.82
C THR A 39 5.24 -11.74 14.53
N CYS A 40 4.34 -11.29 13.68
CA CYS A 40 4.69 -10.61 12.44
C CYS A 40 3.64 -9.52 12.13
N THR A 41 4.11 -8.33 11.86
CA THR A 41 3.28 -7.20 11.43
C THR A 41 3.34 -7.03 9.91
N THR A 42 2.33 -6.40 9.32
CA THR A 42 2.29 -6.09 7.88
C THR A 42 1.41 -4.87 7.61
N GLY A 43 1.42 -4.38 6.36
CA GLY A 43 0.66 -3.22 5.92
C GLY A 43 1.41 -1.90 6.09
N TYR A 44 0.75 -0.77 5.80
CA TYR A 44 1.38 0.57 5.87
C TYR A 44 1.86 0.96 7.26
N GLY A 45 1.23 0.45 8.31
CA GLY A 45 1.63 0.66 9.71
C GLY A 45 2.63 -0.35 10.24
N GLU A 46 3.13 -1.27 9.42
CA GLU A 46 3.97 -2.40 9.82
C GLU A 46 5.10 -1.99 10.75
N GLY A 47 5.97 -1.07 10.32
CA GLY A 47 7.13 -0.66 11.10
C GLY A 47 6.78 0.04 12.42
N LEU A 48 5.71 0.87 12.43
CA LEU A 48 5.26 1.56 13.64
C LEU A 48 4.69 0.59 14.66
N VAL A 49 3.80 -0.32 14.24
CA VAL A 49 3.19 -1.31 15.12
C VAL A 49 4.24 -2.32 15.60
N LYS A 50 5.15 -2.75 14.72
CA LYS A 50 6.30 -3.59 15.10
C LYS A 50 7.13 -2.94 16.21
N ALA A 51 7.48 -1.66 16.04
CA ALA A 51 8.26 -0.93 17.02
C ALA A 51 7.49 -0.70 18.33
N ALA A 52 6.19 -0.42 18.27
CA ALA A 52 5.35 -0.20 19.44
C ALA A 52 5.19 -1.46 20.30
N LEU A 53 4.87 -2.58 19.67
CA LEU A 53 4.57 -3.85 20.33
C LEU A 53 5.79 -4.75 20.52
N GLU A 54 6.97 -4.36 20.01
CA GLU A 54 8.19 -5.18 20.01
C GLU A 54 8.02 -6.52 19.28
N ALA A 55 7.18 -6.52 18.23
CA ALA A 55 6.95 -7.71 17.43
C ALA A 55 8.26 -8.17 16.74
N GLU A 56 8.45 -9.49 16.62
CA GLU A 56 9.69 -10.07 16.12
C GLU A 56 9.90 -9.78 14.64
N ASP A 57 8.84 -9.87 13.86
CA ASP A 57 8.93 -9.77 12.40
C ASP A 57 8.07 -8.66 11.83
N GLY A 58 8.47 -8.20 10.65
CA GLY A 58 7.65 -7.47 9.72
C GLY A 58 7.69 -8.16 8.34
N GLU A 59 6.59 -8.10 7.61
CA GLU A 59 6.50 -8.63 6.26
C GLU A 59 5.93 -7.59 5.31
N VAL A 60 6.49 -7.52 4.13
CA VAL A 60 5.96 -6.66 3.07
C VAL A 60 4.52 -7.08 2.75
N GLU A 61 3.60 -6.13 2.72
CA GLU A 61 2.18 -6.37 2.58
C GLU A 61 1.83 -7.25 1.36
N THR A 62 2.43 -6.97 0.21
CA THR A 62 2.20 -7.77 -1.00
C THR A 62 2.67 -9.22 -0.85
N MET A 63 3.74 -9.47 -0.09
CA MET A 63 4.23 -10.82 0.20
C MET A 63 3.31 -11.53 1.19
N ALA A 64 2.81 -10.83 2.21
CA ALA A 64 1.83 -11.39 3.13
C ALA A 64 0.55 -11.81 2.37
N HIS A 65 0.01 -10.94 1.53
CA HIS A 65 -1.15 -11.25 0.69
C HIS A 65 -0.91 -12.45 -0.24
N TYR A 66 0.25 -12.51 -0.88
CA TYR A 66 0.62 -13.63 -1.73
C TYR A 66 0.72 -14.94 -0.95
N ARG A 67 1.42 -14.95 0.19
CA ARG A 67 1.57 -16.16 1.03
C ARG A 67 0.23 -16.70 1.49
N ALA A 68 -0.68 -15.83 1.92
CA ALA A 68 -2.02 -16.23 2.32
C ALA A 68 -2.81 -16.83 1.15
N ALA A 69 -2.80 -16.18 0.01
CA ALA A 69 -3.54 -16.63 -1.17
C ALA A 69 -2.98 -17.95 -1.72
N ASP A 70 -1.66 -18.12 -1.80
CA ASP A 70 -1.04 -19.36 -2.28
C ASP A 70 -1.21 -20.52 -1.30
N HIS A 71 -1.24 -20.23 0.01
CA HIS A 71 -1.54 -21.25 1.03
C HIS A 71 -2.96 -21.80 0.88
N LEU A 72 -3.94 -20.93 0.59
CA LEU A 72 -5.35 -21.33 0.43
C LEU A 72 -5.66 -21.90 -0.95
N LEU A 73 -5.00 -21.40 -1.99
CA LEU A 73 -5.13 -21.86 -3.37
C LEU A 73 -3.74 -22.06 -4.00
N PRO A 74 -3.07 -23.19 -3.73
CA PRO A 74 -1.72 -23.43 -4.22
C PRO A 74 -1.57 -23.26 -5.73
N GLY A 75 -0.59 -22.47 -6.16
CA GLY A 75 -0.36 -22.10 -7.54
C GLY A 75 -1.34 -21.04 -8.04
N VAL A 76 -1.75 -20.11 -7.16
CA VAL A 76 -2.54 -18.92 -7.51
C VAL A 76 -1.90 -18.17 -8.67
N THR A 77 -2.73 -17.72 -9.63
CA THR A 77 -2.25 -16.98 -10.83
C THR A 77 -2.54 -15.48 -10.76
N ALA A 78 -3.57 -15.10 -10.02
CA ALA A 78 -3.94 -13.71 -9.82
C ALA A 78 -4.54 -13.49 -8.44
N ILE A 79 -4.14 -12.40 -7.80
CA ILE A 79 -4.69 -11.97 -6.53
C ILE A 79 -5.20 -10.54 -6.72
N ILE A 80 -6.47 -10.34 -6.41
CA ILE A 80 -7.11 -9.02 -6.44
C ILE A 80 -7.51 -8.68 -5.03
N ASP A 81 -6.83 -7.73 -4.44
CA ASP A 81 -7.14 -7.18 -3.12
C ASP A 81 -7.86 -5.84 -3.29
N ILE A 82 -9.06 -5.70 -2.73
CA ILE A 82 -9.77 -4.44 -2.68
C ILE A 82 -10.06 -4.13 -1.21
N GLY A 83 -9.25 -3.23 -0.67
CA GLY A 83 -9.39 -2.71 0.69
C GLY A 83 -10.45 -1.60 0.79
N GLY A 84 -10.44 -0.94 1.94
CA GLY A 84 -11.30 0.22 2.20
C GLY A 84 -10.88 1.47 1.41
N GLN A 85 -9.58 1.66 1.20
CA GLN A 85 -9.02 2.88 0.59
C GLN A 85 -8.04 2.62 -0.56
N ASP A 86 -7.52 1.43 -0.66
CA ASP A 86 -6.56 1.03 -1.70
C ASP A 86 -6.99 -0.25 -2.38
N MET A 87 -6.33 -0.56 -3.47
CA MET A 87 -6.48 -1.83 -4.14
C MET A 87 -5.16 -2.27 -4.74
N LYS A 88 -4.94 -3.59 -4.74
CA LYS A 88 -3.74 -4.22 -5.26
C LYS A 88 -4.12 -5.36 -6.19
N TYR A 89 -3.36 -5.50 -7.24
CA TYR A 89 -3.40 -6.66 -8.12
C TYR A 89 -2.01 -7.25 -8.21
N LEU A 90 -1.90 -8.53 -7.91
CA LEU A 90 -0.66 -9.30 -8.07
C LEU A 90 -0.88 -10.36 -9.16
N ARG A 91 -0.05 -10.32 -10.17
CA ARG A 91 0.05 -11.40 -11.15
C ARG A 91 1.15 -12.36 -10.73
N VAL A 92 0.83 -13.64 -10.71
CA VAL A 92 1.77 -14.69 -10.32
C VAL A 92 2.03 -15.62 -11.50
N VAL A 93 3.29 -15.87 -11.79
CA VAL A 93 3.74 -16.78 -12.84
C VAL A 93 4.81 -17.67 -12.22
N ASP A 94 4.66 -18.97 -12.37
CA ASP A 94 5.60 -19.97 -11.83
C ASP A 94 5.95 -19.75 -10.34
N GLN A 95 4.92 -19.44 -9.54
CA GLN A 95 5.01 -19.16 -8.09
C GLN A 95 5.84 -17.91 -7.74
N VAL A 96 6.05 -17.02 -8.69
CA VAL A 96 6.73 -15.75 -8.49
C VAL A 96 5.78 -14.60 -8.82
N ILE A 97 5.79 -13.54 -8.03
CA ILE A 97 5.05 -12.33 -8.35
C ILE A 97 5.74 -11.67 -9.56
N ASP A 98 5.10 -11.76 -10.72
CA ASP A 98 5.59 -11.22 -11.99
C ASP A 98 5.33 -9.72 -12.10
N SER A 99 4.17 -9.28 -11.66
CA SER A 99 3.82 -7.84 -11.68
C SER A 99 2.85 -7.47 -10.59
N ILE A 100 2.93 -6.21 -10.16
CA ILE A 100 2.08 -5.61 -9.14
C ILE A 100 1.49 -4.33 -9.71
N SER A 101 0.17 -4.17 -9.59
CA SER A 101 -0.51 -2.89 -9.86
C SER A 101 -1.21 -2.44 -8.57
N VAL A 102 -1.00 -1.19 -8.20
CA VAL A 102 -1.55 -0.61 -6.97
C VAL A 102 -2.29 0.67 -7.29
N ASN A 103 -3.40 0.91 -6.62
CA ASN A 103 -4.09 2.20 -6.61
C ASN A 103 -4.31 2.65 -5.17
N GLU A 104 -3.49 3.59 -4.74
CA GLU A 104 -3.55 4.22 -3.42
C GLU A 104 -4.13 5.64 -3.49
N ALA A 105 -4.25 6.19 -4.69
CA ALA A 105 -4.59 7.60 -4.89
C ALA A 105 -6.09 7.87 -5.05
N CYS A 106 -6.91 6.84 -5.29
CA CYS A 106 -8.30 7.03 -5.62
C CYS A 106 -9.21 5.97 -4.98
N SER A 107 -10.02 6.38 -4.03
CA SER A 107 -10.98 5.50 -3.34
C SER A 107 -12.16 5.05 -4.21
N SER A 108 -12.33 5.58 -5.43
CA SER A 108 -13.49 5.25 -6.30
C SER A 108 -13.58 3.79 -6.76
N GLY A 109 -12.57 2.99 -6.45
CA GLY A 109 -12.55 1.55 -6.69
C GLY A 109 -12.49 0.73 -5.40
N CYS A 110 -12.70 1.34 -4.22
CA CYS A 110 -12.46 0.74 -2.92
C CYS A 110 -13.72 0.73 -2.05
N GLY A 111 -13.68 0.07 -0.90
CA GLY A 111 -14.83 -0.12 -0.03
C GLY A 111 -15.43 1.18 0.52
N SER A 112 -14.60 2.17 0.85
CA SER A 112 -15.06 3.47 1.35
C SER A 112 -15.99 4.21 0.37
N PHE A 113 -15.80 3.98 -0.93
CA PHE A 113 -16.71 4.48 -1.96
C PHE A 113 -18.13 3.92 -1.78
N LEU A 114 -18.27 2.60 -1.61
CA LEU A 114 -19.56 1.95 -1.41
C LEU A 114 -20.18 2.36 -0.07
N GLN A 115 -19.38 2.45 1.00
CA GLN A 115 -19.85 2.91 2.31
C GLN A 115 -20.43 4.35 2.25
N THR A 116 -19.76 5.24 1.51
CA THR A 116 -20.24 6.62 1.32
C THR A 116 -21.59 6.65 0.63
N PHE A 117 -21.80 5.82 -0.39
CA PHE A 117 -23.08 5.77 -1.10
C PHE A 117 -24.16 5.05 -0.29
N ALA A 118 -23.83 3.98 0.45
CA ALA A 118 -24.73 3.31 1.35
C ALA A 118 -25.28 4.29 2.42
N ALA A 119 -24.37 5.03 3.08
CA ALA A 119 -24.73 6.06 4.04
C ALA A 119 -25.60 7.18 3.39
N GLY A 120 -25.28 7.59 2.16
CA GLY A 120 -26.07 8.56 1.39
C GLY A 120 -27.45 8.07 0.96
N MET A 121 -27.70 6.77 1.03
CA MET A 121 -28.98 6.10 0.80
C MET A 121 -29.67 5.68 2.11
N ASP A 122 -29.16 6.14 3.25
CA ASP A 122 -29.65 5.87 4.60
C ASP A 122 -29.71 4.36 4.90
N THR A 123 -28.65 3.63 4.50
CA THR A 123 -28.55 2.17 4.69
C THR A 123 -27.13 1.78 5.12
N ASP A 124 -27.01 0.68 5.84
CA ASP A 124 -25.72 0.07 6.16
C ASP A 124 -25.16 -0.71 4.96
N ILE A 125 -23.86 -1.07 5.00
CA ILE A 125 -23.18 -1.72 3.87
C ILE A 125 -23.67 -3.15 3.62
N GLU A 126 -24.16 -3.86 4.63
CA GLU A 126 -24.69 -5.22 4.51
C GLU A 126 -26.06 -5.22 3.83
N SER A 127 -26.93 -4.33 4.28
CA SER A 127 -28.25 -4.09 3.66
C SER A 127 -28.09 -3.60 2.22
N PHE A 128 -27.11 -2.69 1.97
CA PHE A 128 -26.76 -2.23 0.63
C PHE A 128 -26.31 -3.40 -0.27
N SER A 129 -25.46 -4.29 0.23
CA SER A 129 -25.02 -5.48 -0.51
C SER A 129 -26.19 -6.40 -0.84
N SER A 130 -27.03 -6.70 0.15
CA SER A 130 -28.19 -7.58 0.00
C SER A 130 -29.19 -7.01 -1.00
N MET A 131 -29.47 -5.72 -0.92
CA MET A 131 -30.34 -5.00 -1.86
C MET A 131 -29.78 -5.04 -3.29
N SER A 132 -28.47 -4.86 -3.45
CA SER A 132 -27.81 -4.90 -4.76
C SER A 132 -28.00 -6.23 -5.48
N LEU A 133 -28.05 -7.35 -4.74
CA LEU A 133 -28.25 -8.69 -5.31
C LEU A 133 -29.69 -8.91 -5.84
N LEU A 134 -30.64 -8.08 -5.41
CA LEU A 134 -32.03 -8.14 -5.85
C LEU A 134 -32.33 -7.25 -7.06
N ALA A 135 -31.33 -6.52 -7.56
CA ALA A 135 -31.46 -5.66 -8.72
C ALA A 135 -31.90 -6.40 -9.98
N GLN A 136 -32.94 -5.90 -10.65
CA GLN A 136 -33.42 -6.46 -11.90
C GLN A 136 -32.75 -5.81 -13.12
N HIS A 137 -32.50 -4.51 -13.03
CA HIS A 137 -31.94 -3.69 -14.11
C HIS A 137 -30.81 -2.80 -13.58
N PRO A 138 -29.63 -3.36 -13.22
CA PRO A 138 -28.51 -2.58 -12.70
C PRO A 138 -28.18 -1.39 -13.58
N VAL A 139 -28.13 -0.18 -12.98
CA VAL A 139 -27.84 1.05 -13.71
C VAL A 139 -26.40 1.05 -14.20
N ASP A 140 -26.17 1.38 -15.47
CA ASP A 140 -24.80 1.59 -15.96
C ASP A 140 -24.27 2.97 -15.53
N LEU A 141 -23.56 2.99 -14.42
CA LEU A 141 -22.94 4.20 -13.87
C LEU A 141 -21.51 4.43 -14.42
N GLY A 142 -21.00 3.51 -15.25
CA GLY A 142 -19.64 3.55 -15.76
C GLY A 142 -18.59 3.33 -14.68
N SER A 143 -17.38 3.86 -14.92
CA SER A 143 -16.23 3.80 -13.99
C SER A 143 -15.64 5.19 -13.75
N ARG A 144 -16.38 6.05 -13.08
CA ARG A 144 -15.99 7.44 -12.79
C ARG A 144 -15.51 7.60 -11.37
N CYS A 145 -14.80 8.71 -11.06
CA CYS A 145 -14.46 9.03 -9.68
C CYS A 145 -15.71 9.43 -8.88
N THR A 146 -15.62 9.35 -7.57
CA THR A 146 -16.74 9.57 -6.62
C THR A 146 -17.47 10.91 -6.86
N VAL A 147 -16.74 11.98 -7.19
CA VAL A 147 -17.31 13.31 -7.42
C VAL A 147 -18.30 13.29 -8.61
N PHE A 148 -17.89 12.68 -9.73
CA PHE A 148 -18.75 12.57 -10.90
C PHE A 148 -19.82 11.48 -10.74
N MET A 149 -19.57 10.46 -9.92
CA MET A 149 -20.53 9.39 -9.64
C MET A 149 -21.76 9.91 -8.93
N ASN A 150 -21.62 10.86 -7.99
CA ASN A 150 -22.76 11.52 -7.33
C ASN A 150 -23.77 12.11 -8.33
N SER A 151 -23.29 12.74 -9.39
CA SER A 151 -24.16 13.30 -10.43
C SER A 151 -24.87 12.20 -11.22
N SER A 152 -24.16 11.09 -11.53
CA SER A 152 -24.75 9.96 -12.24
C SER A 152 -25.82 9.24 -11.38
N VAL A 153 -25.56 9.06 -10.09
CA VAL A 153 -26.55 8.48 -9.15
C VAL A 153 -27.78 9.36 -9.04
N LYS A 154 -27.60 10.69 -8.84
CA LYS A 154 -28.73 11.62 -8.80
C LYS A 154 -29.54 11.64 -10.10
N GLN A 155 -28.89 11.48 -11.23
CA GLN A 155 -29.58 11.39 -12.51
C GLN A 155 -30.39 10.09 -12.61
N ALA A 156 -29.81 8.95 -12.24
CA ALA A 156 -30.52 7.67 -12.20
C ALA A 156 -31.76 7.71 -11.28
N GLN A 157 -31.62 8.36 -10.10
CA GLN A 157 -32.75 8.57 -9.18
C GLN A 157 -33.87 9.40 -9.83
N LYS A 158 -33.54 10.49 -10.55
CA LYS A 158 -34.52 11.31 -11.28
C LYS A 158 -35.21 10.55 -12.41
N GLU A 159 -34.51 9.61 -13.02
CA GLU A 159 -35.01 8.73 -14.06
C GLU A 159 -35.86 7.57 -13.53
N GLY A 160 -35.98 7.44 -12.20
CA GLY A 160 -36.83 6.45 -11.53
C GLY A 160 -36.16 5.10 -11.33
N ALA A 161 -34.83 5.02 -11.41
CA ALA A 161 -34.13 3.79 -11.07
C ALA A 161 -34.33 3.41 -9.59
N SER A 162 -34.51 2.12 -9.34
CA SER A 162 -34.69 1.64 -7.97
C SER A 162 -33.39 1.75 -7.16
N PRO A 163 -33.47 1.87 -5.82
CA PRO A 163 -32.29 1.81 -4.97
C PRO A 163 -31.46 0.55 -5.20
N ALA A 164 -32.10 -0.60 -5.43
CA ALA A 164 -31.42 -1.87 -5.74
C ALA A 164 -30.61 -1.79 -7.04
N ASP A 165 -31.18 -1.23 -8.10
CA ASP A 165 -30.52 -1.09 -9.40
C ASP A 165 -29.33 -0.11 -9.34
N ILE A 166 -29.46 0.96 -8.55
CA ILE A 166 -28.38 1.92 -8.31
C ILE A 166 -27.25 1.26 -7.50
N ALA A 167 -27.59 0.55 -6.42
CA ALA A 167 -26.59 -0.14 -5.57
C ALA A 167 -25.83 -1.20 -6.34
N ALA A 168 -26.51 -1.95 -7.20
CA ALA A 168 -25.85 -2.91 -8.11
C ALA A 168 -24.94 -2.18 -9.11
N GLY A 169 -25.39 -1.08 -9.70
CA GLY A 169 -24.60 -0.26 -10.60
C GLY A 169 -23.32 0.26 -9.97
N LEU A 170 -23.36 0.67 -8.69
CA LEU A 170 -22.20 1.08 -7.91
C LEU A 170 -21.24 -0.08 -7.67
N SER A 171 -21.73 -1.29 -7.34
CA SER A 171 -20.93 -2.50 -7.20
C SER A 171 -20.21 -2.87 -8.50
N TYR A 172 -20.89 -2.80 -9.64
CA TYR A 172 -20.25 -2.95 -10.96
C TYR A 172 -19.21 -1.87 -11.23
N SER A 173 -19.46 -0.63 -10.83
CA SER A 173 -18.52 0.48 -11.05
C SER A 173 -17.20 0.27 -10.32
N VAL A 174 -17.24 -0.20 -9.05
CA VAL A 174 -16.02 -0.55 -8.27
C VAL A 174 -15.20 -1.59 -9.04
N VAL A 175 -15.84 -2.67 -9.46
CA VAL A 175 -15.15 -3.76 -10.17
C VAL A 175 -14.61 -3.29 -11.53
N ARG A 176 -15.37 -2.50 -12.29
CA ARG A 176 -14.87 -1.92 -13.54
C ARG A 176 -13.66 -1.01 -13.34
N ASN A 177 -13.62 -0.23 -12.26
CA ASN A 177 -12.44 0.57 -11.91
C ASN A 177 -11.24 -0.35 -11.65
N ALA A 178 -11.43 -1.41 -10.87
CA ALA A 178 -10.38 -2.39 -10.60
C ALA A 178 -9.85 -3.00 -11.90
N LEU A 179 -10.74 -3.60 -12.68
CA LEU A 179 -10.34 -4.36 -13.86
C LEU A 179 -9.74 -3.48 -14.96
N TYR A 180 -10.38 -2.36 -15.28
CA TYR A 180 -10.03 -1.61 -16.51
C TYR A 180 -9.12 -0.41 -16.27
N LYS A 181 -9.10 0.17 -15.07
CA LYS A 181 -8.23 1.33 -14.78
C LYS A 181 -6.96 0.95 -14.02
N VAL A 182 -7.06 0.04 -13.06
CA VAL A 182 -5.92 -0.35 -12.24
C VAL A 182 -5.19 -1.53 -12.88
N ILE A 183 -5.87 -2.64 -13.09
CA ILE A 183 -5.31 -3.86 -13.70
C ILE A 183 -5.04 -3.66 -15.19
N LYS A 184 -5.85 -2.79 -15.84
CA LYS A 184 -5.84 -2.56 -17.32
C LYS A 184 -6.09 -3.84 -18.09
N LEU A 185 -7.02 -4.66 -17.58
CA LEU A 185 -7.38 -5.93 -18.15
C LEU A 185 -8.01 -5.73 -19.53
N THR A 186 -7.45 -6.37 -20.54
CA THR A 186 -7.98 -6.38 -21.91
C THR A 186 -8.68 -7.70 -22.25
N ASP A 187 -8.27 -8.79 -21.60
CA ASP A 187 -8.83 -10.13 -21.74
C ASP A 187 -8.88 -10.79 -20.36
N PRO A 188 -10.04 -11.30 -19.90
CA PRO A 188 -10.14 -12.07 -18.66
C PRO A 188 -9.19 -13.28 -18.57
N ALA A 189 -8.73 -13.81 -19.71
CA ALA A 189 -7.75 -14.88 -19.75
C ALA A 189 -6.41 -14.50 -19.09
N GLN A 190 -6.08 -13.22 -19.03
CA GLN A 190 -4.85 -12.70 -18.38
C GLN A 190 -4.81 -12.96 -16.88
N LEU A 191 -5.95 -13.17 -16.21
CA LEU A 191 -6.02 -13.51 -14.80
C LEU A 191 -5.56 -14.96 -14.52
N GLY A 192 -5.46 -15.80 -15.56
CA GLY A 192 -5.15 -17.22 -15.39
C GLY A 192 -6.33 -18.02 -14.88
N ASN A 193 -6.06 -19.18 -14.28
CA ASN A 193 -7.11 -20.15 -13.91
C ASN A 193 -7.38 -20.22 -12.39
N LYS A 194 -6.48 -19.70 -11.57
CA LYS A 194 -6.59 -19.71 -10.11
C LYS A 194 -6.57 -18.28 -9.60
N VAL A 195 -7.75 -17.71 -9.43
CA VAL A 195 -7.93 -16.31 -9.03
C VAL A 195 -8.44 -16.24 -7.60
N VAL A 196 -7.71 -15.54 -6.75
CA VAL A 196 -8.14 -15.20 -5.39
C VAL A 196 -8.57 -13.74 -5.35
N VAL A 197 -9.75 -13.49 -4.81
CA VAL A 197 -10.25 -12.14 -4.51
C VAL A 197 -10.31 -11.95 -3.00
N GLN A 198 -9.79 -10.84 -2.50
CA GLN A 198 -9.61 -10.58 -1.09
C GLN A 198 -9.72 -9.09 -0.77
N GLY A 199 -9.56 -8.73 0.51
CA GLY A 199 -9.82 -7.38 1.03
C GLY A 199 -11.26 -7.23 1.51
N GLY A 200 -11.47 -6.30 2.44
CA GLY A 200 -12.77 -6.08 3.08
C GLY A 200 -13.92 -5.78 2.11
N THR A 201 -13.61 -5.21 0.94
CA THR A 201 -14.62 -4.90 -0.08
C THR A 201 -15.23 -6.16 -0.69
N PHE A 202 -14.49 -7.25 -0.80
CA PHE A 202 -15.01 -8.51 -1.31
C PHE A 202 -15.89 -9.28 -0.31
N LEU A 203 -15.98 -8.84 0.95
CA LEU A 203 -17.02 -9.34 1.87
C LEU A 203 -18.41 -8.95 1.37
N ASN A 204 -18.53 -7.92 0.56
CA ASN A 204 -19.75 -7.54 -0.15
C ASN A 204 -20.03 -8.51 -1.30
N ASN A 205 -21.09 -9.32 -1.15
CA ASN A 205 -21.48 -10.33 -2.13
C ASN A 205 -21.86 -9.76 -3.51
N ALA A 206 -22.36 -8.52 -3.54
CA ALA A 206 -22.69 -7.87 -4.82
C ALA A 206 -21.42 -7.48 -5.61
N VAL A 207 -20.34 -7.10 -4.92
CA VAL A 207 -19.04 -6.86 -5.55
C VAL A 207 -18.44 -8.16 -6.08
N LEU A 208 -18.48 -9.24 -5.29
CA LEU A 208 -18.05 -10.55 -5.74
C LEU A 208 -18.80 -10.98 -6.99
N ARG A 209 -20.13 -10.88 -6.96
CA ARG A 209 -20.97 -11.27 -8.10
C ARG A 209 -20.74 -10.40 -9.33
N ALA A 210 -20.52 -9.10 -9.15
CA ALA A 210 -20.17 -8.20 -10.23
C ALA A 210 -18.82 -8.59 -10.88
N PHE A 211 -17.84 -8.99 -10.06
CA PHE A 211 -16.54 -9.44 -10.53
C PHE A 211 -16.67 -10.71 -11.39
N GLU A 212 -17.37 -11.73 -10.89
CA GLU A 212 -17.62 -12.98 -11.63
C GLU A 212 -18.33 -12.74 -12.95
N LYS A 213 -19.36 -11.88 -12.95
CA LYS A 213 -20.12 -11.56 -14.18
C LYS A 213 -19.30 -10.77 -15.20
N LEU A 214 -18.46 -9.84 -14.76
CA LEU A 214 -17.63 -9.04 -15.68
C LEU A 214 -16.46 -9.83 -16.25
N THR A 215 -15.91 -10.78 -15.50
CA THR A 215 -14.78 -11.60 -15.93
C THR A 215 -15.20 -12.92 -16.57
N GLY A 216 -16.44 -13.38 -16.34
CA GLY A 216 -16.90 -14.71 -16.74
C GLY A 216 -16.13 -15.84 -16.07
N ARG A 217 -15.53 -15.59 -14.88
CA ARG A 217 -14.69 -16.55 -14.17
C ARG A 217 -15.21 -16.80 -12.77
N GLU A 218 -15.08 -18.05 -12.34
CA GLU A 218 -15.19 -18.39 -10.93
C GLU A 218 -13.92 -17.96 -10.22
N VAL A 219 -14.07 -17.41 -9.02
CA VAL A 219 -12.98 -16.93 -8.19
C VAL A 219 -13.10 -17.49 -6.77
N VAL A 220 -11.97 -17.61 -6.09
CA VAL A 220 -11.94 -18.02 -4.70
C VAL A 220 -11.92 -16.77 -3.82
N ARG A 221 -12.95 -16.61 -2.99
CA ARG A 221 -12.99 -15.64 -1.90
C ARG A 221 -12.86 -16.40 -0.58
N PRO A 222 -11.73 -16.26 0.14
CA PRO A 222 -11.58 -16.85 1.47
C PRO A 222 -12.63 -16.32 2.46
N ALA A 223 -12.94 -17.08 3.49
CA ALA A 223 -13.79 -16.61 4.59
C ALA A 223 -13.13 -15.39 5.29
N GLU A 224 -11.82 -15.40 5.39
CA GLU A 224 -10.98 -14.37 6.00
C GLU A 224 -10.54 -13.29 4.98
N ALA A 225 -11.32 -13.05 3.94
CA ALA A 225 -10.94 -12.14 2.84
C ALA A 225 -10.46 -10.74 3.33
N GLY A 226 -11.01 -10.22 4.43
CA GLY A 226 -10.58 -8.96 5.04
C GLY A 226 -9.30 -9.06 5.87
N LEU A 227 -8.85 -10.27 6.20
CA LEU A 227 -7.72 -10.54 7.09
C LEU A 227 -6.52 -11.17 6.38
N MET A 228 -6.51 -11.23 5.06
CA MET A 228 -5.50 -11.98 4.30
C MET A 228 -4.07 -11.45 4.53
N GLY A 229 -3.89 -10.16 4.73
CA GLY A 229 -2.59 -9.59 5.13
C GLY A 229 -2.11 -10.16 6.47
N ALA A 230 -2.96 -10.12 7.50
CA ALA A 230 -2.65 -10.67 8.83
C ALA A 230 -2.42 -12.17 8.79
N TYR A 231 -3.23 -12.89 8.02
CA TYR A 231 -3.05 -14.34 7.84
C TYR A 231 -1.71 -14.68 7.17
N GLY A 232 -1.32 -13.94 6.15
CA GLY A 232 -0.02 -14.11 5.51
C GLY A 232 1.16 -13.73 6.42
N ALA A 233 1.00 -12.71 7.26
CA ALA A 233 1.98 -12.37 8.29
C ALA A 233 2.12 -13.50 9.32
N ALA A 234 1.01 -14.10 9.77
CA ALA A 234 1.03 -15.25 10.67
C ALA A 234 1.71 -16.46 10.03
N LEU A 235 1.49 -16.72 8.74
CA LEU A 235 2.20 -17.79 8.00
C LEU A 235 3.70 -17.51 7.93
N THR A 236 4.10 -16.25 7.80
CA THR A 236 5.51 -15.82 7.81
C THR A 236 6.14 -16.08 9.17
N ALA A 237 5.48 -15.63 10.27
CA ALA A 237 5.93 -15.89 11.63
C ALA A 237 6.10 -17.37 11.91
N HIS A 238 5.10 -18.18 11.53
CA HIS A 238 5.13 -19.64 11.67
C HIS A 238 6.31 -20.27 10.92
N ALA A 239 6.52 -19.90 9.66
CA ALA A 239 7.62 -20.43 8.85
C ALA A 239 8.99 -20.10 9.45
N ARG A 240 9.20 -18.86 9.88
CA ARG A 240 10.45 -18.41 10.49
C ARG A 240 10.71 -19.05 11.85
N PHE A 241 9.66 -19.24 12.64
CA PHE A 241 9.76 -19.95 13.93
C PHE A 241 10.25 -21.39 13.73
N HIS A 242 9.64 -22.14 12.80
CA HIS A 242 10.03 -23.53 12.52
C HIS A 242 11.39 -23.67 11.82
N ALA A 243 11.83 -22.64 11.10
CA ALA A 243 13.18 -22.57 10.52
C ALA A 243 14.24 -22.24 11.58
N GLY A 244 13.85 -21.89 12.81
CA GLY A 244 14.78 -21.46 13.85
C GLY A 244 15.50 -20.15 13.52
N GLU A 245 14.87 -19.28 12.74
CA GLU A 245 15.47 -17.99 12.39
C GLU A 245 15.61 -17.11 13.64
N PRO A 246 16.78 -16.44 13.83
CA PRO A 246 16.98 -15.57 14.96
C PRO A 246 16.02 -14.38 14.91
N THR A 247 15.63 -13.89 16.09
CA THR A 247 14.88 -12.64 16.24
C THR A 247 15.78 -11.57 16.85
N THR A 248 15.57 -10.31 16.45
CA THR A 248 16.24 -9.15 17.02
C THR A 248 15.42 -8.49 18.12
N SER A 249 14.19 -8.94 18.32
CA SER A 249 13.29 -8.45 19.34
C SER A 249 13.54 -9.20 20.67
N GLU A 250 13.37 -8.52 21.78
CA GLU A 250 13.37 -9.11 23.12
C GLU A 250 12.09 -9.91 23.40
N GLY A 251 11.12 -9.82 22.54
CA GLY A 251 9.82 -10.49 22.58
C GLY A 251 8.66 -9.50 22.55
N LEU A 252 7.48 -10.01 22.16
CA LEU A 252 6.25 -9.23 22.15
C LEU A 252 5.94 -8.71 23.58
N ARG A 253 5.44 -7.47 23.68
CA ARG A 253 5.02 -6.89 24.96
C ARG A 253 4.07 -7.80 25.72
N GLU A 254 4.34 -7.96 27.01
CA GLU A 254 3.47 -8.72 27.90
C GLU A 254 2.18 -7.95 28.22
N ARG A 255 1.14 -8.68 28.65
CA ARG A 255 -0.17 -8.10 28.98
C ARG A 255 -0.09 -6.89 29.94
N ALA A 256 0.76 -6.97 30.95
CA ALA A 256 0.92 -5.90 31.96
C ALA A 256 1.56 -4.63 31.40
N GLU A 257 2.34 -4.73 30.33
CA GLU A 257 3.02 -3.59 29.69
C GLU A 257 2.10 -2.84 28.72
N LEU A 258 0.97 -3.44 28.37
CA LEU A 258 -0.02 -2.81 27.48
C LEU A 258 -0.89 -1.79 28.24
N ASP A 259 -1.03 -1.97 29.56
CA ASP A 259 -1.83 -1.07 30.37
C ASP A 259 -1.18 0.32 30.47
N GLY A 260 -1.84 1.32 29.91
CA GLY A 260 -1.35 2.70 29.86
C GLY A 260 -0.27 2.94 28.81
N PHE A 261 0.03 1.96 27.93
CA PHE A 261 0.94 2.20 26.82
C PHE A 261 0.32 3.23 25.86
N ALA A 262 1.09 4.27 25.56
CA ALA A 262 0.65 5.38 24.73
C ALA A 262 1.74 5.80 23.76
N VAL A 263 1.33 6.46 22.68
CA VAL A 263 2.23 7.04 21.68
C VAL A 263 1.88 8.52 21.49
N GLU A 264 2.90 9.36 21.56
CA GLU A 264 2.81 10.77 21.16
C GLU A 264 3.48 10.96 19.81
N THR A 265 2.82 11.64 18.88
CA THR A 265 3.36 11.90 17.55
C THR A 265 3.54 13.39 17.30
N HIS A 266 4.69 13.75 16.75
CA HIS A 266 4.89 15.10 16.20
C HIS A 266 5.57 15.04 14.83
N ARG A 267 5.42 16.10 14.07
CA ARG A 267 6.06 16.24 12.75
C ARG A 267 7.20 17.21 12.81
N ASP A 268 8.27 16.90 12.10
CA ASP A 268 9.39 17.82 11.87
C ASP A 268 9.87 17.74 10.42
N ASP A 269 10.68 18.73 10.03
CA ASP A 269 11.39 18.73 8.76
C ASP A 269 12.86 18.35 9.01
N CYS A 270 13.31 17.30 8.36
CA CYS A 270 14.69 16.83 8.45
C CYS A 270 15.65 17.88 7.87
N ALA A 271 16.57 18.39 8.69
CA ALA A 271 17.55 19.40 8.29
C ALA A 271 18.90 18.83 7.82
N LEU A 272 19.01 17.49 7.65
CA LEU A 272 20.30 16.85 7.38
C LEU A 272 20.78 16.98 5.92
N CYS A 273 19.88 17.31 4.99
CA CYS A 273 20.22 17.55 3.58
C CYS A 273 19.14 18.39 2.89
N GLN A 274 19.35 18.69 1.60
CA GLN A 274 18.43 19.52 0.80
C GLN A 274 17.06 18.91 0.50
N ASN A 275 16.83 17.63 0.84
CA ASN A 275 15.52 16.98 0.62
C ASN A 275 14.46 17.45 1.61
N HIS A 276 14.86 17.94 2.78
CA HIS A 276 13.94 18.41 3.83
C HIS A 276 12.74 17.47 4.03
N CYS A 277 13.02 16.16 4.24
CA CYS A 277 11.98 15.16 4.40
C CYS A 277 11.08 15.52 5.58
N GLN A 278 9.77 15.56 5.36
CA GLN A 278 8.80 15.63 6.44
C GLN A 278 8.77 14.28 7.15
N ARG A 279 9.11 14.28 8.44
CA ARG A 279 9.14 13.10 9.28
C ARG A 279 8.01 13.14 10.29
N THR A 280 7.49 11.98 10.62
CA THR A 280 6.63 11.80 11.79
C THR A 280 7.44 11.04 12.82
N ILE A 281 7.60 11.62 14.00
CA ILE A 281 8.33 11.07 15.12
C ILE A 281 7.29 10.60 16.13
N ALA A 282 7.26 9.31 16.39
CA ALA A 282 6.43 8.67 17.40
C ALA A 282 7.29 8.38 18.62
N THR A 283 6.92 8.93 19.77
CA THR A 283 7.57 8.68 21.06
C THR A 283 6.63 7.83 21.89
N PHE A 284 7.09 6.65 22.28
CA PHE A 284 6.33 5.72 23.10
C PHE A 284 6.47 6.08 24.60
N SER A 285 5.49 5.68 25.40
CA SER A 285 5.47 5.94 26.86
C SER A 285 6.67 5.37 27.61
N ASP A 286 7.37 4.38 27.06
CA ASP A 286 8.62 3.81 27.58
C ASP A 286 9.87 4.59 27.15
N GLY A 287 9.73 5.69 26.41
CA GLY A 287 10.81 6.55 25.96
C GLY A 287 11.48 6.14 24.64
N ARG A 288 11.12 5.01 24.05
CA ARG A 288 11.58 4.63 22.70
C ARG A 288 10.97 5.55 21.65
N VAL A 289 11.67 5.66 20.53
CA VAL A 289 11.26 6.54 19.43
C VAL A 289 11.27 5.79 18.11
N PHE A 290 10.22 5.99 17.32
CA PHE A 290 10.13 5.52 15.94
C PHE A 290 9.98 6.70 14.99
N VAL A 291 10.72 6.69 13.88
CA VAL A 291 10.67 7.75 12.87
C VAL A 291 10.17 7.18 11.56
N SER A 292 9.20 7.86 10.97
CA SER A 292 8.69 7.55 9.62
C SER A 292 8.74 8.78 8.71
N GLY A 293 8.58 8.58 7.39
CA GLY A 293 8.69 9.66 6.40
C GLY A 293 10.13 10.04 6.04
N ASN A 294 11.14 9.48 6.73
CA ASN A 294 12.54 9.62 6.34
C ASN A 294 12.80 8.88 5.02
N ARG A 295 13.63 9.48 4.16
CA ARG A 295 14.03 8.89 2.88
C ARG A 295 15.43 8.30 2.87
N CYS A 296 16.06 8.20 4.02
CA CYS A 296 17.36 7.56 4.23
C CYS A 296 17.56 7.24 5.71
N ASP A 297 18.48 6.33 6.01
CA ASP A 297 18.78 5.87 7.39
C ASP A 297 19.21 7.01 8.31
N ARG A 298 19.90 8.03 7.79
CA ARG A 298 20.30 9.22 8.53
C ARG A 298 19.10 10.01 9.07
N GLY A 299 18.00 10.03 8.32
CA GLY A 299 16.76 10.69 8.72
C GLY A 299 15.97 9.91 9.77
N ALA A 300 16.28 8.65 9.98
CA ALA A 300 15.64 7.82 11.01
C ALA A 300 16.09 8.16 12.44
N GLU A 301 17.23 8.84 12.59
CA GLU A 301 17.77 9.20 13.90
C GLU A 301 17.33 10.61 14.33
N VAL A 302 16.70 10.73 15.49
CA VAL A 302 16.19 12.02 16.03
C VAL A 302 17.30 12.86 16.64
N ASN A 303 18.31 12.25 17.25
CA ASN A 303 19.32 12.92 18.08
C ASN A 303 20.65 13.21 17.36
N ASN A 304 20.75 12.98 16.07
CA ASN A 304 22.02 13.10 15.35
C ASN A 304 22.38 14.55 15.00
N ARG A 305 22.62 15.40 16.01
CA ARG A 305 23.27 16.71 15.82
C ARG A 305 24.77 16.60 15.51
N LYS A 306 25.40 15.46 15.76
CA LYS A 306 26.79 15.17 15.42
C LYS A 306 26.83 13.94 14.53
N MET A 307 26.72 14.15 13.23
CA MET A 307 27.03 13.09 12.29
C MET A 307 28.45 12.56 12.53
N ALA A 308 28.55 11.32 12.96
CA ALA A 308 29.75 10.56 12.65
C ALA A 308 29.90 10.57 11.12
N LYS A 309 31.02 11.08 10.61
CA LYS A 309 31.32 10.94 9.18
C LYS A 309 31.26 9.45 8.90
N LEU A 310 30.29 9.03 8.10
CA LEU A 310 30.27 7.65 7.60
C LEU A 310 31.67 7.35 7.07
N PRO A 311 32.26 6.19 7.39
CA PRO A 311 33.53 5.78 6.79
C PRO A 311 33.37 5.95 5.28
N LYS A 312 34.39 6.54 4.63
CA LYS A 312 34.38 6.68 3.18
C LYS A 312 34.22 5.29 2.59
N SER A 313 33.17 5.09 1.84
CA SER A 313 32.99 3.85 1.10
C SER A 313 34.25 3.60 0.27
N GLU A 314 34.82 2.40 0.37
CA GLU A 314 35.92 1.97 -0.49
C GLU A 314 35.45 1.77 -1.95
N LEU A 315 34.13 1.65 -2.15
CA LEU A 315 33.55 1.55 -3.48
C LEU A 315 33.54 2.90 -4.19
N PRO A 316 33.95 2.97 -5.47
CA PRO A 316 33.92 4.20 -6.23
C PRO A 316 32.48 4.70 -6.39
N ASN A 317 32.28 6.01 -6.17
CA ASN A 317 30.98 6.65 -6.38
C ASN A 317 30.69 6.83 -7.87
N VAL A 318 30.04 5.83 -8.48
CA VAL A 318 29.69 5.85 -9.91
C VAL A 318 28.82 7.05 -10.31
N PHE A 319 27.99 7.57 -9.42
CA PHE A 319 27.17 8.78 -9.70
C PHE A 319 28.02 10.03 -9.80
N GLU A 320 29.05 10.16 -8.95
CA GLU A 320 29.99 11.27 -9.04
C GLU A 320 30.85 11.19 -10.31
N ASP A 321 31.28 9.99 -10.68
CA ASP A 321 32.01 9.75 -11.91
C ASP A 321 31.13 10.05 -13.15
N LYS A 322 29.89 9.59 -13.18
CA LYS A 322 28.92 9.92 -14.22
C LYS A 322 28.74 11.44 -14.32
N TYR A 323 28.56 12.15 -13.21
CA TYR A 323 28.41 13.60 -13.20
C TYR A 323 29.64 14.30 -13.78
N LYS A 324 30.83 13.91 -13.37
CA LYS A 324 32.09 14.46 -13.90
C LYS A 324 32.21 14.26 -15.41
N ARG A 325 31.92 13.06 -15.90
CA ARG A 325 31.98 12.75 -17.34
C ARG A 325 31.00 13.56 -18.17
N LEU A 326 29.74 13.71 -17.68
CA LEU A 326 28.70 14.44 -18.39
C LEU A 326 28.94 15.94 -18.46
N PHE A 327 29.63 16.54 -17.46
CA PHE A 327 29.72 17.99 -17.33
C PHE A 327 31.14 18.58 -17.38
N SER A 328 32.17 17.78 -17.66
CA SER A 328 33.57 18.22 -17.72
C SER A 328 33.97 18.92 -19.03
N TYR A 329 33.06 19.62 -19.65
CA TYR A 329 33.33 20.35 -20.88
C TYR A 329 33.87 21.76 -20.61
N ARG A 330 34.89 22.20 -21.37
CA ARG A 330 35.47 23.54 -21.28
C ARG A 330 34.69 24.52 -22.14
N ARG A 331 34.24 25.60 -21.54
CA ARG A 331 33.54 26.69 -22.25
C ARG A 331 34.49 27.38 -23.25
N LEU A 332 33.91 27.90 -24.32
CA LEU A 332 34.64 28.81 -25.21
C LEU A 332 35.13 30.04 -24.43
N THR A 333 36.26 30.59 -24.82
CA THR A 333 36.68 31.92 -24.33
C THR A 333 35.75 33.00 -24.87
N ALA A 334 35.62 34.12 -24.16
CA ALA A 334 34.76 35.24 -24.60
C ALA A 334 35.10 35.72 -26.02
N LYS A 335 36.39 35.68 -26.42
CA LYS A 335 36.83 36.04 -27.78
C LYS A 335 36.36 35.07 -28.87
N LYS A 336 36.13 33.79 -28.52
CA LYS A 336 35.66 32.75 -29.46
C LYS A 336 34.13 32.58 -29.46
N ALA A 337 33.47 33.14 -28.46
CA ALA A 337 32.02 33.04 -28.28
C ALA A 337 31.33 34.24 -28.95
N PHE A 338 31.39 34.30 -30.28
CA PHE A 338 30.86 35.44 -31.04
C PHE A 338 29.33 35.59 -30.98
N ARG A 339 28.62 34.58 -30.48
CA ARG A 339 27.15 34.59 -30.24
C ARG A 339 26.76 34.86 -28.80
N GLY A 340 27.73 35.03 -27.89
CA GLY A 340 27.47 35.31 -26.49
C GLY A 340 27.25 34.08 -25.62
N ASP A 341 26.64 34.27 -24.44
CA ASP A 341 26.44 33.25 -23.41
C ASP A 341 25.08 32.61 -23.53
N LEU A 342 25.04 31.28 -23.36
CA LEU A 342 23.82 30.50 -23.32
C LEU A 342 23.85 29.51 -22.12
N GLY A 343 22.83 29.58 -21.28
CA GLY A 343 22.69 28.66 -20.13
C GLY A 343 22.06 27.34 -20.52
N LEU A 344 22.73 26.25 -20.19
CA LEU A 344 22.16 24.90 -20.29
C LEU A 344 21.77 24.38 -18.89
N PRO A 345 20.48 24.09 -18.61
CA PRO A 345 20.08 23.53 -17.33
C PRO A 345 20.59 22.08 -17.20
N ARG A 346 21.10 21.73 -16.00
CA ARG A 346 21.55 20.38 -15.69
C ARG A 346 20.45 19.59 -15.00
N ALA A 347 19.28 19.49 -15.65
CA ALA A 347 18.08 18.87 -15.10
C ALA A 347 17.28 18.14 -16.17
N LEU A 348 16.46 17.19 -15.77
CA LEU A 348 15.57 16.39 -16.62
C LEU A 348 16.33 15.76 -17.81
N ASN A 349 15.73 15.75 -19.00
CA ASN A 349 16.33 15.21 -20.21
C ASN A 349 17.61 15.96 -20.65
N MET A 350 17.78 17.22 -20.25
CA MET A 350 19.01 17.96 -20.50
C MET A 350 20.21 17.45 -19.70
N TYR A 351 19.97 16.74 -18.61
CA TYR A 351 21.04 16.13 -17.81
C TYR A 351 21.86 15.14 -18.65
N GLU A 352 21.21 14.22 -19.35
CA GLU A 352 21.89 13.19 -20.16
C GLU A 352 22.28 13.69 -21.56
N ASN A 353 21.51 14.60 -22.13
CA ASN A 353 21.77 15.19 -23.44
C ASN A 353 22.75 16.38 -23.37
N TYR A 354 23.28 16.71 -22.20
CA TYR A 354 24.21 17.83 -22.02
C TYR A 354 25.44 17.77 -22.95
N PRO A 355 26.13 16.62 -23.14
CA PRO A 355 27.28 16.52 -24.06
C PRO A 355 26.94 16.94 -25.49
N PHE A 356 25.80 16.49 -25.98
CA PHE A 356 25.32 16.82 -27.33
C PHE A 356 25.05 18.32 -27.46
N TRP A 357 24.24 18.90 -26.57
CA TRP A 357 23.89 20.31 -26.66
C TRP A 357 25.07 21.22 -26.40
N PHE A 358 25.92 20.90 -25.44
CA PHE A 358 27.14 21.67 -25.20
C PHE A 358 28.04 21.69 -26.43
N THR A 359 28.28 20.57 -27.07
CA THR A 359 29.13 20.45 -28.26
C THR A 359 28.52 21.25 -29.42
N THR A 360 27.23 21.06 -29.69
CA THR A 360 26.52 21.74 -30.77
C THR A 360 26.54 23.27 -30.59
N LEU A 361 26.18 23.74 -29.41
CA LEU A 361 26.12 25.17 -29.13
C LEU A 361 27.50 25.83 -29.11
N SER A 362 28.52 25.11 -28.62
CA SER A 362 29.89 25.57 -28.69
C SER A 362 30.39 25.68 -30.13
N ALA A 363 30.06 24.70 -31.00
CA ALA A 363 30.38 24.74 -32.43
C ALA A 363 29.67 25.90 -33.15
N LEU A 364 28.48 26.28 -32.70
CA LEU A 364 27.72 27.45 -33.20
C LEU A 364 28.24 28.78 -32.65
N GLY A 365 29.21 28.78 -31.74
CA GLY A 365 29.84 30.00 -31.21
C GLY A 365 29.19 30.58 -29.94
N TYR A 366 28.44 29.79 -29.21
CA TYR A 366 27.93 30.11 -27.86
C TYR A 366 28.91 29.63 -26.77
N ARG A 367 28.90 30.32 -25.63
CA ARG A 367 29.71 29.97 -24.44
C ARG A 367 28.82 29.55 -23.28
#